data_db501845c1f3c9cdfade7aa4c541f3f0
#
_entry.id   db501845c1f3c9cdfade7aa4c541f3f0
#
_cell.length_a   1.000
_cell.length_b   1.000
_cell.length_c   1.000
_cell.angle_alpha   90.00
_cell.angle_beta   90.00
_cell.angle_gamma   90.00
#
_symmetry.space_group_name_H-M   'P 1'
#
loop_
_entity.id
_entity.type
_entity.pdbx_description
1 polymer ?
#
loop_
_entity_poly.entity_id
_entity_poly.type
_entity_poly.pdbx_seq_one_letter_code
_entity_poly.pdbx_strand_id
1 'polypeptide(L)'
;MKRNSILTVLLVTTALIGVQDAWAGQAPAAATDPDIPISHRDRVYSAEQFSNTVSVTDPVDNKLVGAIHLGDPLPASFSPLYTGQLLVHGMGFSPDRRTIAVVAIGSNAVNFIDTATNTVKHVSYVGRSPHEAFFTMDGKEVWVTVRGENYVSVLDGTTYEEKTRIIVPNGPGMTIFSPDGKYGYVCSSFTPEIDNHNRCRPQDCREGSAGQPILPEHCCDAG
;
A
#
# COMPACT_ATOMS: atom_id res chain seq x y z
N MET A 1 49.48 15.51 -69.92
CA MET A 1 48.80 14.56 -69.11
C MET A 1 48.48 15.24 -67.78
N LYS A 2 47.21 15.67 -67.58
CA LYS A 2 46.73 16.29 -66.33
C LYS A 2 45.98 15.24 -65.54
N ARG A 3 46.48 14.89 -64.34
CA ARG A 3 45.77 13.98 -63.38
C ARG A 3 44.79 14.78 -62.58
N ASN A 4 43.50 14.49 -62.74
CA ASN A 4 42.46 15.01 -61.91
C ASN A 4 42.35 14.14 -60.63
N SER A 5 42.66 14.74 -59.50
CA SER A 5 42.43 14.14 -58.18
C SER A 5 41.00 14.43 -57.79
N ILE A 6 40.18 13.40 -57.69
CA ILE A 6 38.84 13.49 -57.13
C ILE A 6 38.97 13.33 -55.60
N LEU A 7 38.65 14.39 -54.87
CA LEU A 7 38.62 14.39 -53.41
C LEU A 7 37.22 13.90 -52.98
N THR A 8 37.15 12.68 -52.50
CA THR A 8 35.92 12.14 -51.94
C THR A 8 35.77 12.61 -50.48
N VAL A 9 34.83 13.56 -50.26
CA VAL A 9 34.47 13.99 -48.90
C VAL A 9 33.50 12.99 -48.34
N LEU A 10 33.94 12.26 -47.33
CA LEU A 10 33.09 11.35 -46.56
C LEU A 10 32.35 12.16 -45.48
N LEU A 11 31.08 12.42 -45.68
CA LEU A 11 30.21 13.00 -44.64
C LEU A 11 29.88 11.91 -43.62
N VAL A 12 30.48 11.96 -42.45
CA VAL A 12 30.09 11.17 -41.30
C VAL A 12 28.95 11.90 -40.58
N THR A 13 27.72 11.48 -40.83
CA THR A 13 26.58 11.92 -40.04
C THR A 13 26.61 11.13 -38.72
N THR A 14 27.14 11.72 -37.66
CA THR A 14 26.95 11.27 -36.31
C THR A 14 25.49 11.51 -35.93
N ALA A 15 24.67 10.44 -35.97
CA ALA A 15 23.36 10.45 -35.33
C ALA A 15 23.59 10.59 -33.82
N LEU A 16 23.31 11.76 -33.28
CA LEU A 16 23.12 11.96 -31.85
C LEU A 16 21.87 11.17 -31.47
N ILE A 17 22.06 9.91 -31.08
CA ILE A 17 21.05 9.18 -30.34
C ILE A 17 21.00 9.90 -28.99
N GLY A 18 20.00 10.74 -28.83
CA GLY A 18 19.66 11.30 -27.52
C GLY A 18 19.45 10.13 -26.57
N VAL A 19 20.38 9.95 -25.65
CA VAL A 19 20.16 9.11 -24.48
C VAL A 19 19.03 9.81 -23.74
N GLN A 20 17.80 9.35 -23.93
CA GLN A 20 16.74 9.70 -23.01
C GLN A 20 17.20 9.09 -21.68
N ASP A 21 17.55 9.95 -20.75
CA ASP A 21 17.74 9.54 -19.38
C ASP A 21 16.49 8.78 -18.97
N ALA A 22 16.59 7.46 -18.93
CA ALA A 22 15.59 6.64 -18.32
C ALA A 22 15.59 7.02 -16.84
N TRP A 23 14.63 7.83 -16.47
CA TRP A 23 14.38 8.18 -15.08
C TRP A 23 13.91 6.91 -14.36
N ALA A 24 14.86 6.07 -14.01
CA ALA A 24 14.66 4.95 -13.12
C ALA A 24 14.61 5.51 -11.69
N GLY A 25 13.58 6.28 -11.40
CA GLY A 25 13.39 6.84 -10.09
C GLY A 25 11.94 6.75 -9.68
N GLN A 26 11.69 6.42 -8.43
CA GLN A 26 10.38 6.46 -7.84
C GLN A 26 9.91 7.90 -7.55
N ALA A 27 10.82 8.87 -7.66
CA ALA A 27 10.46 10.26 -7.52
C ALA A 27 9.63 10.69 -8.73
N PRO A 28 8.44 11.25 -8.53
CA PRO A 28 7.68 11.84 -9.61
C PRO A 28 8.52 12.94 -10.29
N ALA A 29 8.34 13.12 -11.59
CA ALA A 29 8.82 14.32 -12.26
C ALA A 29 8.34 15.55 -11.49
N ALA A 30 9.07 16.66 -11.59
CA ALA A 30 8.65 17.92 -10.97
C ALA A 30 7.17 18.16 -11.23
N ALA A 31 6.42 18.50 -10.19
CA ALA A 31 5.01 18.81 -10.31
C ALA A 31 4.81 19.94 -11.30
N THR A 32 3.87 19.78 -12.22
CA THR A 32 3.51 20.81 -13.20
C THR A 32 2.57 21.86 -12.61
N ASP A 33 1.89 21.48 -11.53
CA ASP A 33 1.01 22.36 -10.78
C ASP A 33 1.77 23.15 -9.72
N PRO A 34 1.33 24.36 -9.38
CA PRO A 34 1.93 25.13 -8.31
C PRO A 34 1.88 24.34 -7.00
N ASP A 35 2.97 24.38 -6.25
CA ASP A 35 3.05 23.74 -4.95
C ASP A 35 1.94 24.24 -4.03
N ILE A 36 1.27 23.31 -3.39
CA ILE A 36 0.35 23.65 -2.29
C ILE A 36 1.23 23.98 -1.08
N PRO A 37 1.19 25.21 -0.55
CA PRO A 37 2.00 25.57 0.60
C PRO A 37 1.69 24.65 1.79
N ILE A 38 2.74 24.13 2.41
CA ILE A 38 2.63 23.37 3.66
C ILE A 38 2.17 24.34 4.76
N SER A 39 1.29 23.90 5.63
CA SER A 39 0.74 24.67 6.74
C SER A 39 0.99 23.98 8.08
N HIS A 40 0.91 24.75 9.18
CA HIS A 40 0.96 24.20 10.54
C HIS A 40 -0.23 23.28 10.89
N ARG A 41 -1.19 23.10 9.98
CA ARG A 41 -2.26 22.10 10.12
C ARG A 41 -1.88 20.75 9.53
N ASP A 42 -0.87 20.73 8.67
CA ASP A 42 -0.39 19.50 8.07
C ASP A 42 0.37 18.65 9.08
N ARG A 43 0.31 17.35 8.93
CA ARG A 43 0.98 16.40 9.82
C ARG A 43 1.67 15.32 9.01
N VAL A 44 2.89 15.02 9.39
CA VAL A 44 3.62 13.84 8.93
C VAL A 44 3.55 12.79 10.02
N TYR A 45 3.12 11.61 9.65
CA TYR A 45 3.07 10.44 10.52
C TYR A 45 4.16 9.46 10.13
N SER A 46 4.94 9.00 11.10
CA SER A 46 6.02 8.03 10.87
C SER A 46 5.86 6.82 11.78
N ALA A 47 5.87 5.64 11.18
CA ALA A 47 5.87 4.39 11.93
C ALA A 47 7.25 4.16 12.57
N GLU A 48 7.28 3.94 13.87
CA GLU A 48 8.53 3.72 14.62
C GLU A 48 8.58 2.29 15.13
N GLN A 49 9.29 1.48 14.37
CA GLN A 49 9.25 0.02 14.48
C GLN A 49 9.63 -0.50 15.86
N PHE A 50 10.59 0.13 16.53
CA PHE A 50 11.12 -0.38 17.80
C PHE A 50 10.62 0.35 19.05
N SER A 51 9.90 1.45 18.90
CA SER A 51 9.33 2.21 20.02
C SER A 51 7.85 1.94 20.26
N ASN A 52 7.20 1.16 19.40
CA ASN A 52 5.77 0.87 19.45
C ASN A 52 4.90 2.14 19.32
N THR A 53 5.39 3.11 18.55
CA THR A 53 4.76 4.42 18.41
C THR A 53 4.58 4.81 16.94
N VAL A 54 3.71 5.80 16.75
CA VAL A 54 3.66 6.62 15.54
C VAL A 54 4.00 8.04 15.93
N SER A 55 5.09 8.59 15.43
CA SER A 55 5.42 9.99 15.66
C SER A 55 4.61 10.90 14.75
N VAL A 56 4.28 12.09 15.28
CA VAL A 56 3.52 13.13 14.58
C VAL A 56 4.38 14.39 14.52
N THR A 57 4.66 14.85 13.30
CA THR A 57 5.55 15.99 13.06
C THR A 57 4.79 17.10 12.31
N ASP A 58 5.04 18.35 12.71
CA ASP A 58 4.68 19.54 11.95
C ASP A 58 5.73 19.73 10.85
N PRO A 59 5.36 19.64 9.57
CA PRO A 59 6.33 19.73 8.47
C PRO A 59 6.83 21.15 8.19
N VAL A 60 6.15 22.20 8.66
CA VAL A 60 6.58 23.59 8.45
C VAL A 60 7.85 23.87 9.24
N ASP A 61 7.85 23.55 10.53
CA ASP A 61 8.97 23.77 11.42
C ASP A 61 9.87 22.54 11.58
N ASN A 62 9.49 21.44 10.95
CA ASN A 62 10.14 20.14 11.09
C ASN A 62 10.21 19.70 12.57
N LYS A 63 9.13 19.95 13.30
CA LYS A 63 9.05 19.81 14.75
C LYS A 63 8.20 18.62 15.14
N LEU A 64 8.74 17.75 15.99
CA LEU A 64 7.96 16.69 16.62
C LEU A 64 6.86 17.31 17.50
N VAL A 65 5.61 17.02 17.18
CA VAL A 65 4.43 17.47 17.92
C VAL A 65 4.08 16.51 19.05
N GLY A 66 4.27 15.21 18.80
CA GLY A 66 3.99 14.16 19.76
C GLY A 66 4.22 12.77 19.18
N ALA A 67 3.98 11.76 19.99
CA ALA A 67 3.99 10.37 19.59
C ALA A 67 2.70 9.69 20.06
N ILE A 68 2.13 8.87 19.18
CA ILE A 68 0.95 8.05 19.47
C ILE A 68 1.46 6.68 19.90
N HIS A 69 1.21 6.30 21.15
CA HIS A 69 1.57 4.99 21.67
C HIS A 69 0.49 3.98 21.25
N LEU A 70 0.89 2.89 20.59
CA LEU A 70 -0.04 1.88 20.08
C LEU A 70 -0.40 0.80 21.12
N GLY A 71 0.20 0.88 22.29
CA GLY A 71 0.00 -0.06 23.38
C GLY A 71 1.17 -1.03 23.55
N ASP A 72 1.07 -1.83 24.59
CA ASP A 72 2.05 -2.88 24.85
C ASP A 72 1.64 -4.19 24.16
N PRO A 73 2.60 -5.01 23.72
CA PRO A 73 2.28 -6.29 23.14
C PRO A 73 1.56 -7.20 24.14
N LEU A 74 0.46 -7.80 23.72
CA LEU A 74 -0.22 -8.81 24.54
C LEU A 74 0.42 -10.19 24.31
N PRO A 75 0.68 -10.98 25.35
CA PRO A 75 1.32 -12.31 25.21
C PRO A 75 0.61 -13.23 24.23
N ALA A 76 -0.72 -13.17 24.17
CA ALA A 76 -1.53 -13.96 23.25
C ALA A 76 -1.43 -13.51 21.78
N SER A 77 -0.94 -12.30 21.53
CA SER A 77 -0.82 -11.70 20.20
C SER A 77 0.60 -11.74 19.66
N PHE A 78 1.56 -12.25 20.42
CA PHE A 78 2.96 -12.26 19.99
C PHE A 78 3.15 -13.12 18.74
N SER A 79 3.76 -12.53 17.73
CA SER A 79 4.37 -13.30 16.67
C SER A 79 5.58 -14.04 17.23
N PRO A 80 5.77 -15.34 16.94
CA PRO A 80 6.95 -16.09 17.36
C PRO A 80 8.28 -15.48 16.90
N LEU A 81 8.25 -14.70 15.82
CA LEU A 81 9.43 -14.07 15.23
C LEU A 81 9.81 -12.75 15.93
N TYR A 82 8.86 -12.09 16.62
CA TYR A 82 9.02 -10.73 17.11
C TYR A 82 8.59 -10.58 18.57
N THR A 83 8.98 -11.53 19.40
CA THR A 83 8.62 -11.54 20.82
C THR A 83 8.98 -10.23 21.52
N GLY A 84 8.02 -9.66 22.22
CA GLY A 84 8.21 -8.48 23.06
C GLY A 84 8.08 -7.13 22.35
N GLN A 85 7.80 -7.09 21.04
CA GLN A 85 7.63 -5.83 20.30
C GLN A 85 6.43 -5.85 19.37
N LEU A 86 5.78 -4.70 19.23
CA LEU A 86 4.68 -4.52 18.28
C LEU A 86 5.18 -4.47 16.83
N LEU A 87 6.38 -3.93 16.62
CA LEU A 87 6.98 -3.70 15.30
C LEU A 87 6.03 -2.93 14.37
N VAL A 88 5.81 -1.67 14.68
CA VAL A 88 4.99 -0.76 13.91
C VAL A 88 5.57 -0.60 12.51
N HIS A 89 4.77 -0.81 11.47
CA HIS A 89 5.27 -0.88 10.11
C HIS A 89 4.36 -0.14 9.11
N GLY A 90 3.66 -0.84 8.23
CA GLY A 90 2.90 -0.26 7.16
C GLY A 90 1.75 0.63 7.60
N MET A 91 1.52 1.72 6.87
CA MET A 91 0.45 2.68 7.15
C MET A 91 -0.29 3.08 5.88
N GLY A 92 -1.62 3.21 5.98
CA GLY A 92 -2.47 3.70 4.91
C GLY A 92 -3.54 4.67 5.42
N PHE A 93 -3.75 5.77 4.70
CA PHE A 93 -4.83 6.70 5.00
C PHE A 93 -6.16 6.27 4.39
N SER A 94 -7.24 6.56 5.12
CA SER A 94 -8.57 6.59 4.51
C SER A 94 -8.65 7.70 3.45
N PRO A 95 -9.53 7.57 2.43
CA PRO A 95 -9.66 8.58 1.38
C PRO A 95 -10.00 9.97 1.90
N ASP A 96 -10.75 10.07 2.99
CA ASP A 96 -11.09 11.33 3.67
C ASP A 96 -9.99 11.85 4.60
N ARG A 97 -8.87 11.10 4.72
CA ARG A 97 -7.70 11.39 5.57
C ARG A 97 -7.99 11.48 7.06
N ARG A 98 -9.15 11.01 7.51
CA ARG A 98 -9.55 11.04 8.94
C ARG A 98 -9.09 9.82 9.73
N THR A 99 -8.64 8.79 9.03
CA THR A 99 -8.17 7.56 9.67
C THR A 99 -6.86 7.12 9.05
N ILE A 100 -5.95 6.66 9.90
CA ILE A 100 -4.77 5.93 9.48
C ILE A 100 -4.90 4.49 9.96
N ALA A 101 -4.75 3.53 9.07
CA ALA A 101 -4.54 2.13 9.43
C ALA A 101 -3.04 1.90 9.59
N VAL A 102 -2.62 1.40 10.74
CA VAL A 102 -1.20 1.17 11.08
C VAL A 102 -1.00 -0.26 11.49
N VAL A 103 -0.15 -0.96 10.78
CA VAL A 103 0.17 -2.36 11.08
C VAL A 103 1.16 -2.46 12.23
N ALA A 104 0.86 -3.37 13.16
CA ALA A 104 1.76 -3.81 14.23
C ALA A 104 2.07 -5.30 14.00
N ILE A 105 3.20 -5.57 13.32
CA ILE A 105 3.59 -6.91 12.86
C ILE A 105 3.67 -7.89 14.02
N GLY A 106 4.32 -7.48 15.11
CA GLY A 106 4.61 -8.35 16.25
C GLY A 106 3.39 -8.72 17.09
N SER A 107 2.33 -7.90 17.05
CA SER A 107 1.07 -8.16 17.74
C SER A 107 -0.02 -8.72 16.84
N ASN A 108 0.26 -8.95 15.54
CA ASN A 108 -0.70 -9.44 14.56
C ASN A 108 -1.94 -8.53 14.43
N ALA A 109 -1.75 -7.22 14.52
CA ALA A 109 -2.82 -6.25 14.63
C ALA A 109 -2.70 -5.12 13.62
N VAL A 110 -3.84 -4.49 13.36
CA VAL A 110 -3.95 -3.20 12.68
C VAL A 110 -4.59 -2.22 13.65
N ASN A 111 -3.91 -1.12 13.93
CA ASN A 111 -4.41 -0.04 14.76
C ASN A 111 -5.01 1.05 13.88
N PHE A 112 -6.20 1.49 14.20
CA PHE A 112 -6.88 2.58 13.49
C PHE A 112 -6.80 3.86 14.34
N ILE A 113 -6.12 4.86 13.80
CA ILE A 113 -5.88 6.15 14.46
C ILE A 113 -6.84 7.19 13.87
N ASP A 114 -7.50 7.92 14.72
CA ASP A 114 -8.22 9.15 14.36
C ASP A 114 -7.23 10.30 14.20
N THR A 115 -7.15 10.93 13.03
CA THR A 115 -6.19 12.00 12.74
C THR A 115 -6.56 13.34 13.36
N ALA A 116 -7.82 13.54 13.74
CA ALA A 116 -8.24 14.78 14.40
C ALA A 116 -7.81 14.82 15.86
N THR A 117 -7.81 13.65 16.52
CA THR A 117 -7.48 13.53 17.94
C THR A 117 -6.09 12.92 18.17
N ASN A 118 -5.49 12.31 17.15
CA ASN A 118 -4.25 11.53 17.23
C ASN A 118 -4.32 10.41 18.27
N THR A 119 -5.45 9.73 18.35
CA THR A 119 -5.68 8.62 19.27
C THR A 119 -6.07 7.34 18.52
N VAL A 120 -5.67 6.20 19.08
CA VAL A 120 -6.14 4.89 18.58
C VAL A 120 -7.62 4.76 18.90
N LYS A 121 -8.45 4.56 17.87
CA LYS A 121 -9.90 4.40 18.01
C LYS A 121 -10.37 2.96 17.89
N HIS A 122 -9.57 2.11 17.27
CA HIS A 122 -9.90 0.69 17.11
C HIS A 122 -8.63 -0.14 16.87
N VAL A 123 -8.68 -1.42 17.25
CA VAL A 123 -7.61 -2.39 16.98
C VAL A 123 -8.26 -3.67 16.45
N SER A 124 -7.88 -4.06 15.24
CA SER A 124 -8.31 -5.32 14.63
C SER A 124 -7.16 -6.32 14.64
N TYR A 125 -7.42 -7.51 15.15
CA TYR A 125 -6.46 -8.61 15.07
C TYR A 125 -6.69 -9.38 13.77
N VAL A 126 -5.60 -9.58 13.04
CA VAL A 126 -5.59 -10.32 11.78
C VAL A 126 -4.68 -11.55 11.89
N GLY A 127 -4.35 -12.17 10.80
CA GLY A 127 -3.43 -13.30 10.80
C GLY A 127 -1.98 -12.92 11.11
N ARG A 128 -1.13 -13.91 11.02
CA ARG A 128 0.27 -13.83 11.47
C ARG A 128 1.12 -12.88 10.63
N SER A 129 1.84 -11.99 11.32
CA SER A 129 2.80 -11.05 10.74
C SER A 129 2.20 -10.21 9.60
N PRO A 130 1.12 -9.45 9.83
CA PRO A 130 0.61 -8.52 8.83
C PRO A 130 1.70 -7.52 8.46
N HIS A 131 1.66 -6.97 7.23
CA HIS A 131 2.75 -6.13 6.76
C HIS A 131 2.29 -4.73 6.34
N GLU A 132 1.24 -4.64 5.54
CA GLU A 132 0.68 -3.38 5.06
C GLU A 132 -0.84 -3.37 5.21
N ALA A 133 -1.42 -2.19 5.38
CA ALA A 133 -2.86 -1.98 5.47
C ALA A 133 -3.26 -0.74 4.68
N PHE A 134 -4.04 -0.91 3.62
CA PHE A 134 -4.48 0.18 2.75
C PHE A 134 -5.99 0.20 2.58
N PHE A 135 -6.56 1.39 2.68
CA PHE A 135 -7.95 1.60 2.32
C PHE A 135 -8.12 1.52 0.80
N THR A 136 -9.25 0.97 0.38
CA THR A 136 -9.70 1.08 -1.01
C THR A 136 -10.04 2.52 -1.35
N MET A 137 -10.03 2.87 -2.64
CA MET A 137 -10.25 4.24 -3.13
C MET A 137 -11.60 4.82 -2.70
N ASP A 138 -12.61 3.97 -2.46
CA ASP A 138 -13.93 4.36 -1.97
C ASP A 138 -14.05 4.31 -0.44
N GLY A 139 -13.00 3.90 0.26
CA GLY A 139 -12.95 3.80 1.71
C GLY A 139 -13.79 2.68 2.34
N LYS A 140 -14.41 1.82 1.52
CA LYS A 140 -15.33 0.79 2.04
C LYS A 140 -14.63 -0.43 2.63
N GLU A 141 -13.37 -0.61 2.27
CA GLU A 141 -12.58 -1.75 2.73
C GLU A 141 -11.16 -1.31 3.10
N VAL A 142 -10.57 -2.08 4.00
CA VAL A 142 -9.13 -2.03 4.30
C VAL A 142 -8.53 -3.39 3.98
N TRP A 143 -7.61 -3.42 3.05
CA TRP A 143 -6.90 -4.63 2.67
C TRP A 143 -5.61 -4.74 3.44
N VAL A 144 -5.46 -5.82 4.20
CA VAL A 144 -4.30 -6.08 5.05
C VAL A 144 -3.56 -7.29 4.51
N THR A 145 -2.34 -7.10 4.04
CA THR A 145 -1.49 -8.20 3.62
C THR A 145 -0.98 -8.98 4.82
N VAL A 146 -1.31 -10.27 4.90
CA VAL A 146 -0.90 -11.15 6.02
C VAL A 146 0.33 -11.93 5.59
N ARG A 147 1.50 -11.28 5.72
CA ARG A 147 2.78 -11.76 5.18
C ARG A 147 3.23 -13.10 5.73
N GLY A 148 2.88 -13.42 6.96
CA GLY A 148 3.20 -14.72 7.57
C GLY A 148 2.33 -15.87 7.07
N GLU A 149 1.41 -15.60 6.15
CA GLU A 149 0.43 -16.54 5.61
C GLU A 149 0.25 -16.31 4.10
N ASN A 150 -0.85 -16.75 3.51
CA ASN A 150 -1.09 -16.73 2.07
C ASN A 150 -2.41 -16.02 1.70
N TYR A 151 -2.75 -14.93 2.40
CA TYR A 151 -3.98 -14.20 2.12
C TYR A 151 -3.87 -12.70 2.44
N VAL A 152 -4.77 -11.95 1.84
CA VAL A 152 -5.12 -10.60 2.23
C VAL A 152 -6.38 -10.67 3.09
N SER A 153 -6.33 -10.12 4.31
CA SER A 153 -7.50 -9.93 5.16
C SER A 153 -8.22 -8.66 4.70
N VAL A 154 -9.48 -8.78 4.34
CA VAL A 154 -10.32 -7.65 3.92
C VAL A 154 -11.21 -7.24 5.07
N LEU A 155 -10.95 -6.07 5.63
CA LEU A 155 -11.74 -5.50 6.72
C LEU A 155 -12.76 -4.51 6.16
N ASP A 156 -13.88 -4.37 6.85
CA ASP A 156 -14.83 -3.28 6.56
C ASP A 156 -14.21 -1.93 6.89
N GLY A 157 -14.33 -0.95 5.98
CA GLY A 157 -13.70 0.37 6.14
C GLY A 157 -14.29 1.27 7.23
N THR A 158 -15.39 0.84 7.86
CA THR A 158 -16.09 1.60 8.90
C THR A 158 -16.05 0.89 10.25
N THR A 159 -16.37 -0.40 10.26
CA THR A 159 -16.41 -1.21 11.51
C THR A 159 -15.06 -1.83 11.83
N TYR A 160 -14.18 -1.95 10.82
CA TYR A 160 -12.87 -2.59 10.88
C TYR A 160 -12.90 -4.09 11.21
N GLU A 161 -14.07 -4.72 11.11
CA GLU A 161 -14.27 -6.15 11.24
C GLU A 161 -13.83 -6.88 9.96
N GLU A 162 -13.27 -8.08 10.10
CA GLU A 162 -12.89 -8.90 8.94
C GLU A 162 -14.15 -9.38 8.20
N LYS A 163 -14.27 -9.03 6.92
CA LYS A 163 -15.36 -9.43 6.02
C LYS A 163 -15.04 -10.73 5.29
N THR A 164 -13.83 -10.85 4.79
CA THR A 164 -13.40 -11.98 3.97
C THR A 164 -11.90 -12.03 3.87
N ARG A 165 -11.39 -13.10 3.27
CA ARG A 165 -9.99 -13.31 2.94
C ARG A 165 -9.83 -13.59 1.46
N ILE A 166 -8.85 -12.97 0.84
CA ILE A 166 -8.46 -13.21 -0.55
C ILE A 166 -7.20 -14.06 -0.51
N ILE A 167 -7.28 -15.26 -1.05
CA ILE A 167 -6.11 -16.15 -1.13
C ILE A 167 -5.18 -15.64 -2.20
N VAL A 168 -3.90 -15.53 -1.87
CA VAL A 168 -2.83 -15.03 -2.73
C VAL A 168 -1.59 -15.92 -2.56
N PRO A 169 -0.56 -15.78 -3.40
CA PRO A 169 0.72 -16.44 -3.17
C PRO A 169 1.30 -16.15 -1.79
N ASN A 170 2.05 -17.11 -1.28
CA ASN A 170 2.60 -17.07 0.07
C ASN A 170 3.46 -15.81 0.30
N GLY A 171 3.27 -15.17 1.45
CA GLY A 171 4.02 -13.99 1.86
C GLY A 171 3.60 -12.69 1.19
N PRO A 172 2.30 -12.35 1.11
CA PRO A 172 1.88 -11.07 0.55
C PRO A 172 2.50 -9.90 1.33
N GLY A 173 3.24 -9.03 0.61
CA GLY A 173 3.98 -7.94 1.23
C GLY A 173 3.24 -6.60 1.15
N MET A 174 2.75 -6.23 -0.02
CA MET A 174 2.11 -4.94 -0.26
C MET A 174 0.94 -5.10 -1.20
N THR A 175 -0.04 -4.23 -1.04
CA THR A 175 -1.15 -4.05 -2.00
C THR A 175 -1.10 -2.65 -2.56
N ILE A 176 -1.37 -2.51 -3.87
CA ILE A 176 -1.61 -1.22 -4.51
C ILE A 176 -2.88 -1.31 -5.34
N PHE A 177 -3.69 -0.26 -5.34
CA PHE A 177 -4.93 -0.23 -6.11
C PHE A 177 -4.74 0.51 -7.43
N SER A 178 -5.45 0.07 -8.48
CA SER A 178 -5.55 0.82 -9.71
C SER A 178 -6.23 2.18 -9.46
N PRO A 179 -5.91 3.22 -10.25
CA PRO A 179 -6.51 4.55 -10.07
C PRO A 179 -8.03 4.57 -10.17
N ASP A 180 -8.62 3.65 -10.94
CA ASP A 180 -10.07 3.51 -11.07
C ASP A 180 -10.68 2.64 -9.95
N GLY A 181 -9.86 2.09 -9.07
CA GLY A 181 -10.27 1.27 -7.94
C GLY A 181 -10.83 -0.10 -8.30
N LYS A 182 -10.65 -0.57 -9.55
CA LYS A 182 -11.18 -1.88 -9.97
C LYS A 182 -10.30 -3.03 -9.59
N TYR A 183 -9.00 -2.82 -9.55
CA TYR A 183 -8.00 -3.86 -9.31
C TYR A 183 -7.19 -3.58 -8.06
N GLY A 184 -6.86 -4.62 -7.32
CA GLY A 184 -5.83 -4.63 -6.30
C GLY A 184 -4.68 -5.53 -6.74
N TYR A 185 -3.46 -5.00 -6.77
CA TYR A 185 -2.25 -5.74 -7.09
C TYR A 185 -1.53 -6.09 -5.79
N VAL A 186 -1.29 -7.36 -5.58
CA VAL A 186 -0.63 -7.87 -4.37
C VAL A 186 0.71 -8.46 -4.76
N CYS A 187 1.80 -7.92 -4.22
CA CYS A 187 3.12 -8.50 -4.43
C CYS A 187 3.46 -9.50 -3.32
N SER A 188 4.12 -10.60 -3.70
CA SER A 188 4.68 -11.54 -2.74
C SER A 188 6.08 -11.10 -2.28
N SER A 189 6.37 -11.28 -0.98
CA SER A 189 7.72 -11.09 -0.43
C SER A 189 8.64 -12.28 -0.66
N PHE A 190 8.08 -13.45 -1.00
CA PHE A 190 8.82 -14.72 -1.04
C PHE A 190 8.88 -15.36 -2.42
N THR A 191 8.03 -14.92 -3.35
CA THR A 191 7.99 -15.40 -4.73
C THR A 191 8.05 -14.20 -5.69
N PRO A 192 8.57 -14.36 -6.91
CA PRO A 192 8.63 -13.27 -7.89
C PRO A 192 7.29 -13.04 -8.61
N GLU A 193 6.18 -13.18 -7.91
CA GLU A 193 4.83 -13.12 -8.45
C GLU A 193 4.10 -11.87 -7.98
N ILE A 194 3.23 -11.36 -8.83
CA ILE A 194 2.27 -10.29 -8.52
C ILE A 194 0.89 -10.81 -8.92
N ASP A 195 0.01 -10.90 -7.95
CA ASP A 195 -1.38 -11.23 -8.17
C ASP A 195 -2.22 -9.99 -8.47
N ASN A 196 -3.12 -10.14 -9.43
CA ASN A 196 -4.09 -9.12 -9.81
C ASN A 196 -5.49 -9.61 -9.44
N HIS A 197 -6.12 -8.93 -8.49
CA HIS A 197 -7.47 -9.25 -8.04
C HIS A 197 -8.46 -8.17 -8.48
N ASN A 198 -9.49 -8.60 -9.20
CA ASN A 198 -10.64 -7.78 -9.48
C ASN A 198 -11.43 -7.55 -8.18
N ARG A 199 -11.74 -6.29 -7.90
CA ARG A 199 -12.73 -5.95 -6.89
C ARG A 199 -14.13 -6.16 -7.49
N CYS A 200 -14.65 -7.39 -7.39
CA CYS A 200 -16.02 -7.66 -7.76
C CYS A 200 -16.95 -6.89 -6.81
N ARG A 201 -17.72 -5.95 -7.34
CA ARG A 201 -18.82 -5.36 -6.58
C ARG A 201 -19.94 -6.41 -6.48
N PRO A 202 -20.63 -6.55 -5.34
CA PRO A 202 -21.76 -7.49 -5.22
C PRO A 202 -22.83 -7.33 -6.30
N GLN A 203 -22.96 -6.13 -6.87
CA GLN A 203 -23.89 -5.83 -7.96
C GLN A 203 -23.40 -6.26 -9.35
N ASP A 204 -22.13 -6.59 -9.50
CA ASP A 204 -21.54 -7.05 -10.76
C ASP A 204 -21.59 -8.59 -10.86
N CYS A 205 -21.88 -9.28 -9.78
CA CYS A 205 -22.15 -10.69 -9.75
C CYS A 205 -23.59 -10.91 -10.26
N ARG A 206 -23.78 -11.16 -11.56
CA ARG A 206 -25.08 -11.58 -12.09
C ARG A 206 -25.43 -12.92 -11.48
N GLU A 207 -26.63 -13.04 -10.94
CA GLU A 207 -27.20 -14.30 -10.47
C GLU A 207 -27.11 -15.32 -11.61
N GLY A 208 -26.25 -16.31 -11.45
CA GLY A 208 -26.27 -17.49 -12.30
C GLY A 208 -27.60 -18.21 -12.12
N SER A 209 -28.27 -18.48 -13.20
CA SER A 209 -29.55 -19.19 -13.22
C SER A 209 -29.45 -20.48 -12.39
N ALA A 210 -30.38 -20.60 -11.42
CA ALA A 210 -30.66 -21.74 -10.56
C ALA A 210 -29.77 -21.93 -9.31
N GLY A 211 -30.06 -21.18 -8.26
CA GLY A 211 -30.16 -21.75 -6.90
C GLY A 211 -28.92 -22.24 -6.19
N GLN A 212 -27.71 -21.99 -6.68
CA GLN A 212 -26.48 -22.26 -5.94
C GLN A 212 -25.76 -20.94 -5.62
N PRO A 213 -25.31 -20.74 -4.36
CA PRO A 213 -24.46 -19.60 -4.04
C PRO A 213 -23.15 -19.75 -4.82
N ILE A 214 -22.88 -18.79 -5.70
CA ILE A 214 -21.59 -18.68 -6.39
C ILE A 214 -20.57 -18.25 -5.34
N LEU A 215 -19.59 -19.10 -5.09
CA LEU A 215 -18.46 -18.75 -4.27
C LEU A 215 -17.71 -17.57 -4.93
N PRO A 216 -17.09 -16.68 -4.16
CA PRO A 216 -16.36 -15.50 -4.69
C PRO A 216 -15.32 -15.81 -5.76
N GLU A 217 -14.84 -17.04 -5.81
CA GLU A 217 -13.86 -17.54 -6.80
C GLU A 217 -14.38 -17.53 -8.25
N HIS A 218 -15.69 -17.54 -8.46
CA HIS A 218 -16.29 -17.59 -9.81
C HIS A 218 -16.73 -16.23 -10.36
N CYS A 219 -16.70 -15.17 -9.58
CA CYS A 219 -17.04 -13.84 -10.07
C CYS A 219 -15.93 -13.19 -10.90
N CYS A 220 -14.70 -13.72 -10.85
CA CYS A 220 -13.54 -13.13 -11.52
C CYS A 220 -13.25 -13.73 -12.91
N ASP A 221 -13.91 -14.85 -13.29
CA ASP A 221 -13.64 -15.57 -14.54
C ASP A 221 -14.60 -15.24 -15.71
N ALA A 222 -15.42 -14.20 -15.57
CA ALA A 222 -16.34 -13.77 -16.64
C ALA A 222 -15.87 -12.43 -17.24
N GLY A 223 -14.77 -12.49 -18.03
CA GLY A 223 -14.29 -11.39 -18.83
C GLY A 223 -14.00 -11.81 -20.25
#